data_02089b99d0be125ad59ee070365f8475
#
_entry.id   02089b99d0be125ad59ee070365f8475
#
_cell.length_a   1.000
_cell.length_b   1.000
_cell.length_c   1.000
_cell.angle_alpha   90.00
_cell.angle_beta   90.00
_cell.angle_gamma   90.00
#
_symmetry.space_group_name_H-M   'P 1'
#
loop_
_entity.id
_entity.type
_entity.pdbx_description
1 polymer ?
#
loop_
_entity_poly.entity_id
_entity_poly.type
_entity_poly.pdbx_seq_one_letter_code
_entity_poly.pdbx_strand_id
1 'polypeptide(L)'
;MRTFVAPVIASLLCLCTFHVPLVAQAVRNLDVIDVHLHAMNPENFSVPASSNFGSHRKTYGTNERDPDALLRRTIAEMDKNHVSKGVISGDDDVVAKWVERYPNRFLAAYNHWCDGKPETIAKFESEWKAGKWKTIGELGLPYGGYPLNDPACFPLFELAQRYDIPVFFHTGFGGPNPQGSFASKFRIALSDPLLLEDVAIRFPKLRIVIMHMGWPFYDHALYMLWAYENVYLDTATVNWILGKELFNRMLREAVETVGSDRILFGSDQMVWPQMITPAIESIRDARFLSDQDKRNILGENARRLLKIAN
;
A
#
# COMPACT_ATOMS: atom_id res chain seq x y z
N MET A 1 -21.85 13.70 80.38
CA MET A 1 -20.87 13.03 79.47
C MET A 1 -21.63 12.45 78.27
N ARG A 2 -21.57 13.08 77.16
CA ARG A 2 -22.19 12.57 75.92
C ARG A 2 -21.04 12.19 74.96
N THR A 3 -20.91 10.90 74.68
CA THR A 3 -19.94 10.30 73.78
C THR A 3 -20.42 10.47 72.35
N PHE A 4 -19.62 11.18 71.51
CA PHE A 4 -19.81 11.26 70.10
C PHE A 4 -19.13 10.06 69.42
N VAL A 5 -19.92 9.27 68.72
CA VAL A 5 -19.42 8.24 67.81
C VAL A 5 -19.41 8.85 66.40
N ALA A 6 -18.22 8.94 65.79
CA ALA A 6 -18.05 9.36 64.40
C ALA A 6 -18.26 8.18 63.42
N PRO A 7 -18.97 8.37 62.29
CA PRO A 7 -19.09 7.30 61.28
C PRO A 7 -17.84 7.19 60.42
N VAL A 8 -17.30 6.00 60.30
CA VAL A 8 -16.25 5.65 59.32
C VAL A 8 -16.91 5.47 57.96
N ILE A 9 -16.61 6.39 57.03
CA ILE A 9 -17.01 6.25 55.65
C ILE A 9 -15.95 5.40 54.95
N ALA A 10 -16.31 4.15 54.65
CA ALA A 10 -15.50 3.30 53.80
C ALA A 10 -15.70 3.68 52.32
N SER A 11 -14.72 4.35 51.73
CA SER A 11 -14.70 4.63 50.29
C SER A 11 -14.40 3.34 49.54
N LEU A 12 -15.41 2.79 48.86
CA LEU A 12 -15.23 1.73 47.87
C LEU A 12 -14.63 2.34 46.60
N LEU A 13 -13.33 2.15 46.41
CA LEU A 13 -12.70 2.39 45.11
C LEU A 13 -13.14 1.28 44.14
N CYS A 14 -14.08 1.59 43.28
CA CYS A 14 -14.46 0.76 42.15
C CYS A 14 -13.36 0.82 41.09
N LEU A 15 -12.44 -0.15 41.08
CA LEU A 15 -11.47 -0.37 40.01
C LEU A 15 -12.23 -0.88 38.77
N CYS A 16 -12.67 0.03 37.91
CA CYS A 16 -13.14 -0.30 36.58
C CYS A 16 -11.95 -0.78 35.76
N THR A 17 -11.64 -2.07 35.79
CA THR A 17 -10.76 -2.71 34.81
C THR A 17 -11.50 -2.72 33.48
N PHE A 18 -11.07 -1.84 32.56
CA PHE A 18 -11.52 -1.87 31.16
C PHE A 18 -11.03 -3.19 30.55
N HIS A 19 -11.88 -4.19 30.55
CA HIS A 19 -11.64 -5.40 29.77
C HIS A 19 -11.85 -5.05 28.29
N VAL A 20 -10.76 -4.82 27.55
CA VAL A 20 -10.81 -4.83 26.09
C VAL A 20 -11.23 -6.24 25.69
N PRO A 21 -12.33 -6.45 24.97
CA PRO A 21 -12.76 -7.79 24.61
C PRO A 21 -11.64 -8.52 23.84
N LEU A 22 -11.43 -9.80 24.15
CA LEU A 22 -10.37 -10.65 23.57
C LEU A 22 -10.30 -10.56 22.03
N VAL A 23 -11.45 -10.41 21.38
CA VAL A 23 -11.60 -10.26 19.93
C VAL A 23 -10.97 -8.95 19.42
N ALA A 24 -11.15 -7.84 20.15
CA ALA A 24 -10.52 -6.55 19.76
C ALA A 24 -8.99 -6.60 19.91
N GLN A 25 -8.47 -7.42 20.81
CA GLN A 25 -7.04 -7.62 21.00
C GLN A 25 -6.45 -8.53 19.89
N ALA A 26 -7.20 -9.53 19.43
CA ALA A 26 -6.78 -10.42 18.34
C ALA A 26 -6.59 -9.66 16.99
N VAL A 27 -7.48 -8.71 16.66
CA VAL A 27 -7.35 -7.88 15.45
C VAL A 27 -6.19 -6.87 15.54
N ARG A 28 -5.81 -6.45 16.75
CA ARG A 28 -4.68 -5.53 16.94
C ARG A 28 -3.31 -6.20 16.75
N ASN A 29 -3.22 -7.50 16.99
CA ASN A 29 -1.98 -8.28 16.91
C ASN A 29 -1.86 -9.06 15.59
N LEU A 30 -2.65 -8.71 14.56
CA LEU A 30 -2.55 -9.34 13.24
C LEU A 30 -1.17 -9.10 12.64
N ASP A 31 -0.62 -10.14 12.03
CA ASP A 31 0.55 -10.03 11.19
C ASP A 31 0.20 -9.27 9.91
N VAL A 32 0.73 -8.06 9.76
CA VAL A 32 0.44 -7.18 8.64
C VAL A 32 1.53 -7.31 7.58
N ILE A 33 1.12 -7.34 6.31
CA ILE A 33 2.01 -7.23 5.15
C ILE A 33 1.62 -5.98 4.38
N ASP A 34 2.54 -5.03 4.29
CA ASP A 34 2.36 -3.80 3.53
C ASP A 34 2.88 -4.01 2.11
N VAL A 35 2.00 -4.03 1.12
CA VAL A 35 2.39 -4.31 -0.27
C VAL A 35 2.87 -3.07 -1.02
N HIS A 36 2.93 -1.91 -0.34
CA HIS A 36 3.21 -0.65 -0.99
C HIS A 36 4.02 0.29 -0.08
N LEU A 37 5.32 0.15 -0.11
CA LEU A 37 6.27 1.02 0.56
C LEU A 37 7.28 1.57 -0.44
N HIS A 38 7.83 2.75 -0.14
CA HIS A 38 8.86 3.38 -0.94
C HIS A 38 10.20 3.48 -0.20
N ALA A 39 11.26 2.98 -0.85
CA ALA A 39 12.65 3.15 -0.48
C ALA A 39 13.28 4.16 -1.43
N MET A 40 13.26 5.43 -1.08
CA MET A 40 13.70 6.54 -1.93
C MET A 40 14.67 7.45 -1.21
N ASN A 41 15.44 8.21 -1.97
CA ASN A 41 16.17 9.34 -1.41
C ASN A 41 15.18 10.50 -1.15
N PRO A 42 14.90 10.85 0.11
CA PRO A 42 13.90 11.86 0.43
C PRO A 42 14.27 13.27 -0.05
N GLU A 43 15.54 13.53 -0.40
CA GLU A 43 15.96 14.80 -1.00
C GLU A 43 15.37 14.98 -2.41
N ASN A 44 15.14 13.89 -3.14
CA ASN A 44 14.55 13.89 -4.47
C ASN A 44 13.02 14.07 -4.42
N PHE A 45 12.41 13.93 -3.25
CA PHE A 45 10.96 14.03 -3.07
C PHE A 45 10.58 15.41 -2.50
N SER A 46 10.33 16.37 -3.37
CA SER A 46 9.85 17.69 -2.97
C SER A 46 8.35 17.84 -3.25
N VAL A 47 7.56 18.03 -2.20
CA VAL A 47 6.17 18.47 -2.35
C VAL A 47 6.18 19.99 -2.43
N PRO A 48 5.68 20.60 -3.53
CA PRO A 48 5.64 22.04 -3.67
C PRO A 48 4.86 22.69 -2.52
N ALA A 49 5.40 23.79 -1.98
CA ALA A 49 4.75 24.52 -0.87
C ALA A 49 3.35 25.05 -1.24
N SER A 50 3.09 25.27 -2.53
CA SER A 50 1.83 25.75 -3.10
C SER A 50 0.81 24.66 -3.41
N SER A 51 1.17 23.38 -3.23
CA SER A 51 0.26 22.27 -3.47
C SER A 51 -0.77 22.13 -2.34
N ASN A 52 -1.95 21.61 -2.67
CA ASN A 52 -2.96 21.28 -1.65
C ASN A 52 -2.48 20.26 -0.60
N PHE A 53 -1.39 19.55 -0.85
CA PHE A 53 -0.66 18.80 0.18
C PHE A 53 -0.20 19.69 1.34
N GLY A 54 0.02 20.97 1.08
CA GLY A 54 0.33 21.95 2.14
C GLY A 54 -0.76 22.06 3.20
N SER A 55 -2.04 21.93 2.84
CA SER A 55 -3.16 21.93 3.78
C SER A 55 -3.20 20.66 4.65
N HIS A 56 -2.67 19.57 4.16
CA HIS A 56 -2.57 18.28 4.85
C HIS A 56 -1.27 18.12 5.67
N ARG A 57 -0.31 19.03 5.59
CA ARG A 57 0.95 19.00 6.37
C ARG A 57 0.73 18.84 7.87
N LYS A 58 -0.35 19.42 8.41
CA LYS A 58 -0.70 19.26 9.83
C LYS A 58 -1.12 17.81 10.17
N THR A 59 -1.64 17.08 9.18
CA THR A 59 -2.13 15.71 9.35
C THR A 59 -1.00 14.69 9.21
N TYR A 60 -0.03 14.93 8.29
CA TYR A 60 1.02 13.95 7.97
C TYR A 60 2.34 14.21 8.69
N GLY A 61 2.49 15.36 9.31
CA GLY A 61 3.73 15.78 9.95
C GLY A 61 4.77 16.30 8.95
N THR A 62 6.03 16.36 9.41
CA THR A 62 7.15 16.79 8.58
C THR A 62 7.69 15.62 7.76
N ASN A 63 8.10 15.93 6.52
CA ASN A 63 8.82 14.99 5.67
C ASN A 63 10.12 14.56 6.35
N GLU A 64 10.42 13.27 6.33
CA GLU A 64 11.78 12.83 6.64
C GLU A 64 12.69 13.20 5.46
N ARG A 65 13.85 13.75 5.75
CA ARG A 65 14.83 14.16 4.72
C ARG A 65 16.16 13.43 4.80
N ASP A 66 16.46 12.79 5.93
CA ASP A 66 17.61 11.93 6.10
C ASP A 66 17.27 10.50 5.64
N PRO A 67 17.95 9.94 4.62
CA PRO A 67 17.69 8.60 4.11
C PRO A 67 17.82 7.50 5.18
N ASP A 68 18.79 7.62 6.08
CA ASP A 68 18.98 6.66 7.15
C ASP A 68 17.92 6.80 8.25
N ALA A 69 17.46 8.00 8.53
CA ALA A 69 16.35 8.24 9.43
C ALA A 69 15.03 7.75 8.83
N LEU A 70 14.82 7.91 7.52
CA LEU A 70 13.65 7.37 6.82
C LEU A 70 13.55 5.85 7.02
N LEU A 71 14.64 5.12 6.78
CA LEU A 71 14.69 3.68 7.02
C LEU A 71 14.39 3.32 8.49
N ARG A 72 15.10 3.95 9.44
CA ARG A 72 14.92 3.67 10.88
C ARG A 72 13.48 3.92 11.34
N ARG A 73 12.88 5.03 10.91
CA ARG A 73 11.50 5.38 11.26
C ARG A 73 10.48 4.47 10.58
N THR A 74 10.73 4.06 9.33
CA THR A 74 9.87 3.08 8.65
C THR A 74 9.88 1.76 9.42
N ILE A 75 11.04 1.24 9.81
CA ILE A 75 11.13 0.02 10.63
C ILE A 75 10.42 0.21 11.98
N ALA A 76 10.61 1.34 12.65
CA ALA A 76 9.95 1.61 13.93
C ALA A 76 8.41 1.64 13.81
N GLU A 77 7.86 2.24 12.76
CA GLU A 77 6.41 2.23 12.51
C GLU A 77 5.91 0.84 12.10
N MET A 78 6.69 0.09 11.32
CA MET A 78 6.39 -1.31 11.01
C MET A 78 6.32 -2.15 12.29
N ASP A 79 7.30 -2.05 13.18
CA ASP A 79 7.35 -2.80 14.45
C ASP A 79 6.17 -2.46 15.36
N LYS A 80 5.87 -1.18 15.51
CA LYS A 80 4.74 -0.67 16.29
C LYS A 80 3.40 -1.23 15.84
N ASN A 81 3.25 -1.47 14.54
CA ASN A 81 2.00 -1.88 13.92
C ASN A 81 1.94 -3.37 13.55
N HIS A 82 2.94 -4.17 13.93
CA HIS A 82 3.07 -5.57 13.58
C HIS A 82 3.15 -5.83 12.06
N VAL A 83 3.76 -4.90 11.32
CA VAL A 83 4.05 -5.11 9.89
C VAL A 83 5.28 -5.98 9.77
N SER A 84 5.12 -7.25 9.46
CA SER A 84 6.22 -8.21 9.38
C SER A 84 7.05 -8.07 8.12
N LYS A 85 6.39 -7.72 7.00
CA LYS A 85 7.03 -7.55 5.69
C LYS A 85 6.46 -6.35 4.95
N GLY A 86 7.33 -5.72 4.13
CA GLY A 86 6.96 -4.67 3.21
C GLY A 86 7.48 -4.93 1.80
N VAL A 87 6.64 -4.75 0.78
CA VAL A 87 7.09 -4.66 -0.62
C VAL A 87 7.57 -3.24 -0.85
N ILE A 88 8.82 -3.09 -1.27
CA ILE A 88 9.44 -1.78 -1.49
C ILE A 88 9.82 -1.55 -2.94
N SER A 89 9.46 -0.39 -3.47
CA SER A 89 9.93 0.18 -4.74
C SER A 89 10.64 1.51 -4.50
N GLY A 90 11.35 2.03 -5.47
CA GLY A 90 12.01 3.34 -5.36
C GLY A 90 13.36 3.39 -6.06
N ASP A 91 14.32 4.12 -5.49
CA ASP A 91 15.67 4.23 -6.05
C ASP A 91 16.43 2.92 -5.81
N ASP A 92 17.01 2.33 -6.86
CA ASP A 92 17.63 0.99 -6.84
C ASP A 92 18.68 0.81 -5.74
N ASP A 93 19.53 1.80 -5.52
CA ASP A 93 20.57 1.78 -4.50
C ASP A 93 19.98 1.87 -3.09
N VAL A 94 18.91 2.63 -2.91
CA VAL A 94 18.18 2.73 -1.64
C VAL A 94 17.42 1.43 -1.34
N VAL A 95 16.73 0.88 -2.35
CA VAL A 95 16.06 -0.44 -2.24
C VAL A 95 17.08 -1.52 -1.86
N ALA A 96 18.22 -1.59 -2.55
CA ALA A 96 19.27 -2.56 -2.26
C ALA A 96 19.79 -2.43 -0.82
N LYS A 97 20.07 -1.19 -0.35
CA LYS A 97 20.52 -0.90 1.01
C LYS A 97 19.49 -1.32 2.07
N TRP A 98 18.18 -1.10 1.82
CA TRP A 98 17.12 -1.47 2.76
C TRP A 98 17.01 -3.00 2.88
N VAL A 99 17.02 -3.70 1.73
CA VAL A 99 16.98 -5.18 1.70
C VAL A 99 18.22 -5.78 2.35
N GLU A 100 19.42 -5.27 2.08
CA GLU A 100 20.66 -5.73 2.70
C GLU A 100 20.60 -5.59 4.23
N ARG A 101 20.14 -4.44 4.72
CA ARG A 101 20.09 -4.16 6.16
C ARG A 101 18.99 -4.92 6.89
N TYR A 102 17.87 -5.21 6.22
CA TYR A 102 16.71 -5.89 6.79
C TYR A 102 16.15 -6.96 5.83
N PRO A 103 16.91 -8.01 5.51
CA PRO A 103 16.55 -8.98 4.46
C PRO A 103 15.27 -9.76 4.75
N ASN A 104 14.88 -9.86 6.04
CA ASN A 104 13.65 -10.53 6.45
C ASN A 104 12.43 -9.59 6.52
N ARG A 105 12.61 -8.30 6.28
CA ARG A 105 11.55 -7.30 6.39
C ARG A 105 11.08 -6.78 5.03
N PHE A 106 11.96 -6.70 4.05
CA PHE A 106 11.66 -6.09 2.77
C PHE A 106 11.72 -7.07 1.60
N LEU A 107 10.79 -6.90 0.68
CA LEU A 107 10.68 -7.60 -0.58
C LEU A 107 10.82 -6.57 -1.70
N ALA A 108 11.89 -6.63 -2.47
CA ALA A 108 12.14 -5.65 -3.52
C ALA A 108 11.21 -5.83 -4.72
N ALA A 109 10.74 -4.73 -5.26
CA ALA A 109 9.92 -4.66 -6.47
C ALA A 109 10.69 -3.98 -7.61
N TYR A 110 10.56 -4.51 -8.82
CA TYR A 110 11.14 -3.94 -10.03
C TYR A 110 10.24 -2.85 -10.59
N ASN A 111 10.65 -1.59 -10.57
CA ASN A 111 9.82 -0.45 -10.94
C ASN A 111 10.36 0.38 -12.12
N HIS A 112 11.20 -0.22 -12.97
CA HIS A 112 11.76 0.48 -14.12
C HIS A 112 10.78 0.62 -15.28
N TRP A 113 11.03 1.62 -16.12
CA TRP A 113 10.26 1.86 -17.32
C TRP A 113 10.35 0.69 -18.30
N CYS A 114 9.22 0.40 -18.94
CA CYS A 114 9.20 -0.55 -20.04
C CYS A 114 9.76 0.09 -21.29
N ASP A 115 10.76 -0.53 -21.92
CA ASP A 115 11.33 -0.10 -23.18
C ASP A 115 11.16 -1.13 -24.31
N GLY A 116 10.56 -2.28 -23.99
CA GLY A 116 10.30 -3.39 -24.91
C GLY A 116 11.54 -4.10 -25.42
N LYS A 117 12.72 -3.75 -24.93
CA LYS A 117 13.98 -4.28 -25.48
C LYS A 117 14.31 -5.67 -24.93
N PRO A 118 14.72 -6.60 -25.81
CA PRO A 118 15.08 -7.95 -25.37
C PRO A 118 16.16 -8.00 -24.28
N GLU A 119 17.15 -7.12 -24.35
CA GLU A 119 18.22 -7.05 -23.36
C GLU A 119 17.73 -6.61 -21.98
N THR A 120 16.77 -5.67 -21.89
CA THR A 120 16.16 -5.23 -20.66
C THR A 120 15.36 -6.38 -20.03
N ILE A 121 14.60 -7.10 -20.85
CA ILE A 121 13.79 -8.26 -20.40
C ILE A 121 14.70 -9.39 -19.93
N ALA A 122 15.78 -9.72 -20.67
CA ALA A 122 16.73 -10.74 -20.28
C ALA A 122 17.46 -10.39 -18.96
N LYS A 123 17.81 -9.12 -18.78
CA LYS A 123 18.41 -8.63 -17.53
C LYS A 123 17.43 -8.82 -16.36
N PHE A 124 16.19 -8.37 -16.49
CA PHE A 124 15.17 -8.55 -15.46
C PHE A 124 14.99 -10.05 -15.13
N GLU A 125 14.86 -10.92 -16.14
CA GLU A 125 14.71 -12.36 -15.94
C GLU A 125 15.87 -12.96 -15.14
N SER A 126 17.10 -12.55 -15.45
CA SER A 126 18.31 -12.99 -14.74
C SER A 126 18.30 -12.52 -13.29
N GLU A 127 18.00 -11.25 -13.03
CA GLU A 127 17.92 -10.68 -11.69
C GLU A 127 16.78 -11.31 -10.86
N TRP A 128 15.63 -11.58 -11.48
CA TRP A 128 14.53 -12.27 -10.82
C TRP A 128 14.90 -13.71 -10.43
N LYS A 129 15.53 -14.48 -11.34
CA LYS A 129 16.02 -15.83 -11.06
C LYS A 129 17.07 -15.86 -9.95
N ALA A 130 17.86 -14.78 -9.82
CA ALA A 130 18.80 -14.58 -8.72
C ALA A 130 18.12 -14.18 -7.39
N GLY A 131 16.79 -13.97 -7.38
CA GLY A 131 16.01 -13.62 -6.18
C GLY A 131 16.07 -12.14 -5.81
N LYS A 132 16.57 -11.26 -6.70
CA LYS A 132 16.65 -9.82 -6.44
C LYS A 132 15.26 -9.18 -6.33
N TRP A 133 14.31 -9.59 -7.19
CA TRP A 133 12.98 -9.02 -7.28
C TRP A 133 11.90 -10.01 -6.85
N LYS A 134 10.88 -9.52 -6.15
CA LYS A 134 9.72 -10.32 -5.73
C LYS A 134 8.49 -10.02 -6.56
N THR A 135 8.34 -8.78 -6.99
CA THR A 135 7.22 -8.26 -7.76
C THR A 135 7.71 -7.32 -8.86
N ILE A 136 6.80 -6.93 -9.75
CA ILE A 136 7.01 -5.82 -10.68
C ILE A 136 6.10 -4.69 -10.24
N GLY A 137 6.64 -3.46 -10.15
CA GLY A 137 5.93 -2.23 -9.76
C GLY A 137 6.45 -1.64 -8.44
N GLU A 138 5.99 -0.49 -8.06
CA GLU A 138 4.93 0.28 -8.68
C GLU A 138 5.33 0.73 -10.10
N LEU A 139 4.60 0.28 -11.13
CA LEU A 139 4.81 0.76 -12.49
C LEU A 139 4.14 2.12 -12.67
N GLY A 140 4.92 3.18 -12.56
CA GLY A 140 4.46 4.56 -12.69
C GLY A 140 4.36 5.04 -14.15
N LEU A 141 3.88 4.23 -15.09
CA LEU A 141 3.81 4.56 -16.52
C LEU A 141 3.19 5.94 -16.81
N PRO A 142 2.09 6.35 -16.15
CA PRO A 142 1.47 7.65 -16.39
C PRO A 142 2.37 8.85 -16.06
N TYR A 143 3.35 8.68 -15.15
CA TYR A 143 4.32 9.73 -14.82
C TYR A 143 5.27 10.02 -15.99
N GLY A 144 5.55 9.02 -16.81
CA GLY A 144 6.33 9.14 -18.05
C GLY A 144 5.49 9.59 -19.26
N GLY A 145 4.16 9.70 -19.10
CA GLY A 145 3.24 10.00 -20.20
C GLY A 145 2.86 8.77 -21.02
N TYR A 146 2.97 7.56 -20.44
CA TYR A 146 2.61 6.30 -21.08
C TYR A 146 1.31 5.74 -20.46
N PRO A 147 0.43 5.11 -21.26
CA PRO A 147 -0.78 4.48 -20.74
C PRO A 147 -0.44 3.15 -20.04
N LEU A 148 -1.35 2.69 -19.18
CA LEU A 148 -1.16 1.44 -18.43
C LEU A 148 -1.06 0.19 -19.32
N ASN A 149 -1.62 0.24 -20.53
CA ASN A 149 -1.57 -0.81 -21.55
C ASN A 149 -0.50 -0.56 -22.62
N ASP A 150 0.57 0.20 -22.31
CA ASP A 150 1.62 0.48 -23.29
C ASP A 150 2.22 -0.83 -23.84
N PRO A 151 2.21 -1.05 -25.18
CA PRO A 151 2.75 -2.27 -25.78
C PRO A 151 4.23 -2.53 -25.48
N ALA A 152 5.01 -1.51 -25.17
CA ALA A 152 6.42 -1.68 -24.76
C ALA A 152 6.56 -2.53 -23.49
N CYS A 153 5.50 -2.63 -22.67
CA CYS A 153 5.48 -3.47 -21.46
C CYS A 153 5.09 -4.93 -21.72
N PHE A 154 4.52 -5.26 -22.87
CA PHE A 154 3.98 -6.60 -23.12
C PHE A 154 5.01 -7.72 -22.98
N PRO A 155 6.28 -7.57 -23.42
CA PRO A 155 7.30 -8.60 -23.18
C PRO A 155 7.58 -8.85 -21.69
N LEU A 156 7.52 -7.77 -20.86
CA LEU A 156 7.67 -7.88 -19.42
C LEU A 156 6.44 -8.58 -18.79
N PHE A 157 5.22 -8.24 -19.26
CA PHE A 157 3.99 -8.87 -18.77
C PHE A 157 3.88 -10.35 -19.16
N GLU A 158 4.36 -10.72 -20.36
CA GLU A 158 4.43 -12.14 -20.76
C GLU A 158 5.37 -12.92 -19.83
N LEU A 159 6.52 -12.36 -19.51
CA LEU A 159 7.47 -12.97 -18.58
C LEU A 159 6.89 -13.03 -17.16
N ALA A 160 6.24 -11.98 -16.71
CA ALA A 160 5.58 -11.94 -15.40
C ALA A 160 4.48 -13.02 -15.30
N GLN A 161 3.65 -13.17 -16.34
CA GLN A 161 2.66 -14.24 -16.39
C GLN A 161 3.29 -15.65 -16.36
N ARG A 162 4.38 -15.86 -17.10
CA ARG A 162 5.10 -17.14 -17.18
C ARG A 162 5.65 -17.59 -15.83
N TYR A 163 6.18 -16.65 -15.05
CA TYR A 163 6.79 -16.91 -13.75
C TYR A 163 5.85 -16.65 -12.57
N ASP A 164 4.60 -16.30 -12.85
CA ASP A 164 3.59 -15.98 -11.84
C ASP A 164 4.06 -14.87 -10.89
N ILE A 165 4.58 -13.77 -11.48
CA ILE A 165 5.01 -12.56 -10.78
C ILE A 165 3.89 -11.54 -10.80
N PRO A 166 3.39 -11.05 -9.66
CA PRO A 166 2.36 -9.99 -9.66
C PRO A 166 2.93 -8.66 -10.13
N VAL A 167 2.09 -7.92 -10.88
CA VAL A 167 2.42 -6.61 -11.42
C VAL A 167 1.53 -5.56 -10.78
N PHE A 168 2.14 -4.57 -10.15
CA PHE A 168 1.49 -3.46 -9.46
C PHE A 168 1.53 -2.23 -10.35
N PHE A 169 0.36 -1.68 -10.66
CA PHE A 169 0.21 -0.54 -11.54
C PHE A 169 -0.21 0.70 -10.75
N HIS A 170 0.58 1.76 -10.86
CA HIS A 170 0.13 3.07 -10.39
C HIS A 170 -1.11 3.49 -11.18
N THR A 171 -2.23 3.70 -10.52
CA THR A 171 -3.49 4.11 -11.12
C THR A 171 -4.04 5.37 -10.48
N GLY A 172 -4.85 6.11 -11.24
CA GLY A 172 -5.55 7.27 -10.72
C GLY A 172 -4.65 8.51 -10.56
N PHE A 173 -4.68 9.11 -9.37
CA PHE A 173 -4.11 10.43 -9.14
C PHE A 173 -2.57 10.44 -9.09
N GLY A 174 -1.97 11.52 -9.55
CA GLY A 174 -0.52 11.71 -9.55
C GLY A 174 0.00 12.72 -8.51
N GLY A 175 -0.69 12.87 -7.41
CA GLY A 175 -0.38 13.91 -6.43
C GLY A 175 -0.80 15.31 -6.91
N PRO A 176 -0.69 16.34 -6.04
CA PRO A 176 -1.04 17.71 -6.38
C PRO A 176 -0.02 18.34 -7.33
N ASN A 177 -0.52 19.02 -8.38
CA ASN A 177 0.28 19.73 -9.38
C ASN A 177 1.44 18.86 -9.95
N PRO A 178 1.17 17.64 -10.45
CA PRO A 178 2.23 16.74 -10.88
C PRO A 178 3.06 17.32 -12.04
N GLN A 179 2.44 18.09 -12.94
CA GLN A 179 3.14 18.73 -14.07
C GLN A 179 4.13 19.82 -13.64
N GLY A 180 3.85 20.51 -12.54
CA GLY A 180 4.69 21.58 -12.00
C GLY A 180 5.74 21.12 -11.01
N SER A 181 5.76 19.80 -10.68
CA SER A 181 6.67 19.24 -9.67
C SER A 181 7.63 18.20 -10.26
N PHE A 182 7.25 16.95 -10.24
CA PHE A 182 8.13 15.81 -10.60
C PHE A 182 7.69 15.06 -11.86
N ALA A 183 6.49 15.30 -12.36
CA ALA A 183 5.89 14.51 -13.44
C ALA A 183 5.24 15.40 -14.53
N SER A 184 6.06 16.16 -15.26
CA SER A 184 5.58 17.09 -16.30
C SER A 184 4.75 16.41 -17.40
N LYS A 185 4.99 15.13 -17.65
CA LYS A 185 4.28 14.33 -18.65
C LYS A 185 3.01 13.65 -18.12
N PHE A 186 2.77 13.67 -16.80
CA PHE A 186 1.62 13.00 -16.20
C PHE A 186 0.31 13.49 -16.83
N ARG A 187 -0.54 12.53 -17.19
CA ARG A 187 -1.92 12.76 -17.62
C ARG A 187 -2.79 11.72 -16.92
N ILE A 188 -3.76 12.19 -16.14
CA ILE A 188 -4.62 11.32 -15.34
C ILE A 188 -5.39 10.29 -16.18
N ALA A 189 -5.78 10.64 -17.40
CA ALA A 189 -6.45 9.71 -18.32
C ALA A 189 -5.58 8.49 -18.70
N LEU A 190 -4.24 8.59 -18.59
CA LEU A 190 -3.32 7.48 -18.85
C LEU A 190 -3.22 6.51 -17.67
N SER A 191 -3.80 6.88 -16.52
CA SER A 191 -3.82 6.08 -15.29
C SER A 191 -5.21 5.50 -14.96
N ASP A 192 -6.13 5.55 -15.93
CA ASP A 192 -7.47 4.96 -15.79
C ASP A 192 -7.36 3.42 -15.72
N PRO A 193 -7.89 2.77 -14.67
CA PRO A 193 -7.85 1.31 -14.53
C PRO A 193 -8.46 0.53 -15.70
N LEU A 194 -9.42 1.09 -16.44
CA LEU A 194 -10.00 0.43 -17.63
C LEU A 194 -8.97 0.18 -18.73
N LEU A 195 -7.87 0.92 -18.79
CA LEU A 195 -6.78 0.63 -19.72
C LEU A 195 -6.12 -0.73 -19.45
N LEU A 196 -6.26 -1.27 -18.24
CA LEU A 196 -5.76 -2.61 -17.89
C LEU A 196 -6.64 -3.74 -18.43
N GLU A 197 -7.80 -3.45 -19.00
CA GLU A 197 -8.66 -4.47 -19.63
C GLU A 197 -7.92 -5.16 -20.78
N ASP A 198 -7.24 -4.41 -21.66
CA ASP A 198 -6.41 -4.97 -22.74
C ASP A 198 -5.33 -5.90 -22.20
N VAL A 199 -4.72 -5.53 -21.05
CA VAL A 199 -3.69 -6.33 -20.39
C VAL A 199 -4.30 -7.61 -19.81
N ALA A 200 -5.45 -7.51 -19.13
CA ALA A 200 -6.14 -8.66 -18.53
C ALA A 200 -6.60 -9.68 -19.59
N ILE A 201 -7.11 -9.20 -20.73
CA ILE A 201 -7.53 -10.05 -21.87
C ILE A 201 -6.31 -10.73 -22.52
N ARG A 202 -5.24 -9.98 -22.74
CA ARG A 202 -4.04 -10.50 -23.40
C ARG A 202 -3.25 -11.45 -22.51
N PHE A 203 -3.22 -11.19 -21.21
CA PHE A 203 -2.44 -11.95 -20.21
C PHE A 203 -3.37 -12.48 -19.10
N PRO A 204 -4.25 -13.45 -19.38
CA PRO A 204 -5.33 -13.85 -18.48
C PRO A 204 -4.86 -14.53 -17.17
N LYS A 205 -3.58 -14.91 -17.08
CA LYS A 205 -2.99 -15.46 -15.86
C LYS A 205 -2.08 -14.47 -15.13
N LEU A 206 -1.89 -13.27 -15.69
CA LEU A 206 -1.11 -12.23 -15.04
C LEU A 206 -1.88 -11.71 -13.83
N ARG A 207 -1.24 -11.70 -12.66
CA ARG A 207 -1.83 -11.09 -11.47
C ARG A 207 -1.60 -9.58 -11.51
N ILE A 208 -2.69 -8.84 -11.70
CA ILE A 208 -2.74 -7.39 -11.87
C ILE A 208 -3.18 -6.76 -10.56
N VAL A 209 -2.38 -5.87 -9.99
CA VAL A 209 -2.76 -5.09 -8.80
C VAL A 209 -2.98 -3.63 -9.22
N ILE A 210 -4.23 -3.19 -9.11
CA ILE A 210 -4.64 -1.79 -9.29
C ILE A 210 -4.35 -1.06 -7.99
N MET A 211 -3.39 -0.14 -8.01
CA MET A 211 -2.98 0.61 -6.82
C MET A 211 -3.91 1.79 -6.54
N HIS A 212 -3.91 2.28 -5.29
CA HIS A 212 -4.71 3.44 -4.85
C HIS A 212 -6.22 3.29 -5.06
N MET A 213 -6.73 2.03 -5.08
CA MET A 213 -8.13 1.73 -5.41
C MET A 213 -8.61 2.42 -6.70
N GLY A 214 -7.69 2.79 -7.60
CA GLY A 214 -8.00 3.49 -8.85
C GLY A 214 -8.50 4.92 -8.71
N TRP A 215 -8.49 5.52 -7.50
CA TRP A 215 -9.08 6.84 -7.29
C TRP A 215 -8.40 7.93 -8.15
N PRO A 216 -9.16 8.82 -8.87
CA PRO A 216 -10.61 9.03 -8.77
C PRO A 216 -11.47 8.14 -9.69
N PHE A 217 -10.90 7.22 -10.46
CA PHE A 217 -11.62 6.28 -11.33
C PHE A 217 -12.04 4.99 -10.58
N TYR A 218 -12.49 5.13 -9.34
CA TYR A 218 -12.80 4.00 -8.47
C TYR A 218 -13.81 3.01 -9.09
N ASP A 219 -14.87 3.51 -9.73
CA ASP A 219 -15.88 2.66 -10.36
C ASP A 219 -15.29 1.80 -11.49
N HIS A 220 -14.28 2.32 -12.21
CA HIS A 220 -13.55 1.57 -13.22
C HIS A 220 -12.68 0.47 -12.58
N ALA A 221 -12.02 0.78 -11.48
CA ALA A 221 -11.24 -0.19 -10.72
C ALA A 221 -12.13 -1.30 -10.13
N LEU A 222 -13.31 -0.93 -9.62
CA LEU A 222 -14.30 -1.87 -9.09
C LEU A 222 -14.84 -2.79 -10.19
N TYR A 223 -15.13 -2.24 -11.38
CA TYR A 223 -15.52 -3.06 -12.54
C TYR A 223 -14.42 -4.06 -12.90
N MET A 224 -13.16 -3.63 -13.00
CA MET A 224 -12.03 -4.51 -13.30
C MET A 224 -11.87 -5.62 -12.26
N LEU A 225 -12.02 -5.29 -10.98
CA LEU A 225 -11.98 -6.26 -9.89
C LEU A 225 -13.13 -7.27 -9.97
N TRP A 226 -14.33 -6.82 -10.37
CA TRP A 226 -15.49 -7.69 -10.53
C TRP A 226 -15.40 -8.58 -11.76
N ALA A 227 -14.92 -8.03 -12.89
CA ALA A 227 -14.92 -8.72 -14.18
C ALA A 227 -13.77 -9.74 -14.34
N TYR A 228 -12.63 -9.51 -13.66
CA TYR A 228 -11.39 -10.27 -13.87
C TYR A 228 -10.88 -10.88 -12.57
N GLU A 229 -10.83 -12.21 -12.48
CA GLU A 229 -10.43 -12.95 -11.26
C GLU A 229 -8.95 -12.74 -10.89
N ASN A 230 -8.11 -12.39 -11.86
CA ASN A 230 -6.68 -12.12 -11.70
C ASN A 230 -6.37 -10.66 -11.34
N VAL A 231 -7.39 -9.82 -11.10
CA VAL A 231 -7.26 -8.42 -10.68
C VAL A 231 -7.43 -8.30 -9.18
N TYR A 232 -6.57 -7.49 -8.57
CA TYR A 232 -6.53 -7.15 -7.15
C TYR A 232 -6.57 -5.63 -6.98
N LEU A 233 -6.97 -5.14 -5.80
CA LEU A 233 -6.88 -3.73 -5.42
C LEU A 233 -5.90 -3.56 -4.25
N ASP A 234 -5.14 -2.48 -4.21
CA ASP A 234 -4.52 -2.02 -2.98
C ASP A 234 -5.21 -0.77 -2.40
N THR A 235 -5.07 -0.58 -1.10
CA THR A 235 -5.70 0.53 -0.37
C THR A 235 -4.76 1.71 -0.15
N ALA A 236 -3.56 1.66 -0.70
CA ALA A 236 -2.46 2.58 -0.41
C ALA A 236 -2.82 4.05 -0.70
N THR A 237 -2.27 4.94 0.06
CA THR A 237 -2.49 6.39 0.06
C THR A 237 -3.94 6.79 0.33
N VAL A 238 -4.93 6.23 -0.40
CA VAL A 238 -6.34 6.61 -0.28
C VAL A 238 -6.90 6.33 1.12
N ASN A 239 -6.32 5.36 1.84
CA ASN A 239 -6.70 4.98 3.19
C ASN A 239 -6.33 6.02 4.27
N TRP A 240 -5.48 7.02 3.94
CA TRP A 240 -5.13 8.10 4.86
C TRP A 240 -5.21 9.50 4.22
N ILE A 241 -5.18 9.63 2.87
CA ILE A 241 -5.28 10.93 2.20
C ILE A 241 -6.73 11.38 2.00
N LEU A 242 -7.64 10.42 1.79
CA LEU A 242 -9.07 10.72 1.64
C LEU A 242 -9.74 10.88 3.01
N GLY A 243 -10.86 11.60 3.03
CA GLY A 243 -11.72 11.63 4.22
C GLY A 243 -12.23 10.22 4.54
N LYS A 244 -12.29 9.89 5.84
CA LYS A 244 -12.68 8.56 6.36
C LYS A 244 -13.98 8.02 5.73
N GLU A 245 -14.99 8.88 5.57
CA GLU A 245 -16.28 8.47 5.02
C GLU A 245 -16.18 8.04 3.55
N LEU A 246 -15.37 8.76 2.75
CA LEU A 246 -15.16 8.41 1.35
C LEU A 246 -14.40 7.09 1.23
N PHE A 247 -13.30 6.93 1.97
CA PHE A 247 -12.54 5.68 1.98
C PHE A 247 -13.39 4.50 2.45
N ASN A 248 -14.12 4.66 3.56
CA ASN A 248 -15.00 3.61 4.10
C ASN A 248 -16.10 3.22 3.10
N ARG A 249 -16.67 4.17 2.36
CA ARG A 249 -17.65 3.88 1.32
C ARG A 249 -17.04 3.02 0.22
N MET A 250 -15.91 3.43 -0.34
CA MET A 250 -15.21 2.69 -1.40
C MET A 250 -14.84 1.27 -0.93
N LEU A 251 -14.25 1.14 0.26
CA LEU A 251 -13.85 -0.16 0.78
C LEU A 251 -15.05 -1.08 1.05
N ARG A 252 -16.13 -0.54 1.61
CA ARG A 252 -17.36 -1.30 1.85
C ARG A 252 -17.94 -1.82 0.54
N GLU A 253 -18.08 -0.96 -0.45
CA GLU A 253 -18.64 -1.29 -1.76
C GLU A 253 -17.79 -2.37 -2.46
N ALA A 254 -16.47 -2.28 -2.39
CA ALA A 254 -15.59 -3.32 -2.93
C ALA A 254 -15.81 -4.66 -2.23
N VAL A 255 -15.87 -4.69 -0.88
CA VAL A 255 -16.08 -5.93 -0.11
C VAL A 255 -17.48 -6.51 -0.35
N GLU A 256 -18.52 -5.67 -0.43
CA GLU A 256 -19.90 -6.11 -0.72
C GLU A 256 -20.03 -6.67 -2.15
N THR A 257 -19.24 -6.15 -3.10
CA THR A 257 -19.31 -6.55 -4.51
C THR A 257 -18.57 -7.84 -4.81
N VAL A 258 -17.34 -8.02 -4.27
CA VAL A 258 -16.45 -9.14 -4.64
C VAL A 258 -15.86 -9.91 -3.46
N GLY A 259 -16.22 -9.53 -2.24
CA GLY A 259 -15.55 -10.05 -1.03
C GLY A 259 -14.21 -9.39 -0.76
N SER A 260 -13.57 -9.77 0.35
CA SER A 260 -12.30 -9.16 0.76
C SER A 260 -11.04 -9.85 0.20
N ASP A 261 -11.17 -10.98 -0.50
CA ASP A 261 -10.05 -11.90 -0.81
C ASP A 261 -9.03 -11.35 -1.82
N ARG A 262 -9.37 -10.29 -2.54
CA ARG A 262 -8.51 -9.65 -3.55
C ARG A 262 -8.23 -8.18 -3.25
N ILE A 263 -8.45 -7.74 -1.99
CA ILE A 263 -8.11 -6.41 -1.51
C ILE A 263 -6.85 -6.52 -0.65
N LEU A 264 -5.85 -5.69 -0.92
CA LEU A 264 -4.54 -5.71 -0.30
C LEU A 264 -4.33 -4.43 0.53
N PHE A 265 -3.61 -4.56 1.63
CA PHE A 265 -3.17 -3.41 2.39
C PHE A 265 -1.86 -2.86 1.85
N GLY A 266 -1.83 -1.57 1.54
CA GLY A 266 -0.65 -0.78 1.29
C GLY A 266 -0.73 0.55 2.04
N SER A 267 0.40 1.09 2.48
CA SER A 267 0.44 2.41 3.12
C SER A 267 0.87 3.52 2.17
N ASP A 268 1.79 3.24 1.26
CA ASP A 268 2.42 4.25 0.41
C ASP A 268 3.00 5.40 1.25
N GLN A 269 3.84 5.02 2.23
CA GLN A 269 4.35 5.96 3.22
C GLN A 269 5.29 7.02 2.64
N MET A 270 5.90 6.78 1.48
CA MET A 270 6.87 7.67 0.83
C MET A 270 7.91 8.23 1.84
N VAL A 271 7.85 9.53 2.13
CA VAL A 271 8.72 10.22 3.12
C VAL A 271 8.03 10.48 4.46
N TRP A 272 6.87 9.85 4.70
CA TRP A 272 6.05 9.97 5.90
C TRP A 272 5.83 8.63 6.60
N PRO A 273 6.86 8.01 7.22
CA PRO A 273 6.72 6.70 7.87
C PRO A 273 5.56 6.60 8.86
N GLN A 274 5.25 7.73 9.52
CA GLN A 274 4.13 7.83 10.46
C GLN A 274 2.75 7.57 9.84
N MET A 275 2.61 7.57 8.51
CA MET A 275 1.36 7.28 7.83
C MET A 275 1.02 5.79 7.78
N ILE A 276 1.97 4.91 8.06
CA ILE A 276 1.72 3.47 8.24
C ILE A 276 0.68 3.23 9.33
N THR A 277 0.78 3.93 10.46
CA THR A 277 -0.18 3.80 11.57
C THR A 277 -1.63 4.15 11.15
N PRO A 278 -1.96 5.37 10.69
CA PRO A 278 -3.34 5.71 10.31
C PRO A 278 -3.85 4.88 9.12
N ALA A 279 -2.98 4.45 8.21
CA ALA A 279 -3.35 3.54 7.13
C ALA A 279 -3.88 2.20 7.68
N ILE A 280 -3.17 1.59 8.61
CA ILE A 280 -3.60 0.34 9.27
C ILE A 280 -4.86 0.55 10.11
N GLU A 281 -4.92 1.65 10.88
CA GLU A 281 -6.07 1.97 11.71
C GLU A 281 -7.33 2.17 10.88
N SER A 282 -7.22 2.69 9.64
CA SER A 282 -8.36 2.86 8.75
C SER A 282 -9.09 1.53 8.44
N ILE A 283 -8.33 0.42 8.36
CA ILE A 283 -8.87 -0.94 8.17
C ILE A 283 -9.32 -1.54 9.50
N ARG A 284 -8.49 -1.44 10.56
CA ARG A 284 -8.80 -2.00 11.87
C ARG A 284 -10.09 -1.43 12.47
N ASP A 285 -10.30 -0.12 12.30
CA ASP A 285 -11.44 0.62 12.85
C ASP A 285 -12.70 0.56 11.98
N ALA A 286 -12.62 -0.01 10.77
CA ALA A 286 -13.74 -0.18 9.87
C ALA A 286 -14.74 -1.19 10.45
N ARG A 287 -15.83 -0.69 11.07
CA ARG A 287 -16.83 -1.51 11.79
C ARG A 287 -17.69 -2.37 10.88
N PHE A 288 -17.74 -2.07 9.59
CA PHE A 288 -18.48 -2.84 8.59
C PHE A 288 -17.71 -4.07 8.11
N LEU A 289 -16.40 -4.15 8.38
CA LEU A 289 -15.57 -5.31 8.07
C LEU A 289 -15.67 -6.34 9.19
N SER A 290 -15.86 -7.60 8.83
CA SER A 290 -15.66 -8.72 9.73
C SER A 290 -14.18 -8.86 10.13
N ASP A 291 -13.90 -9.61 11.18
CA ASP A 291 -12.51 -9.90 11.58
C ASP A 291 -11.77 -10.70 10.50
N GLN A 292 -12.47 -11.53 9.72
CA GLN A 292 -11.87 -12.25 8.61
C GLN A 292 -11.51 -11.29 7.45
N ASP A 293 -12.37 -10.31 7.12
CA ASP A 293 -12.07 -9.30 6.12
C ASP A 293 -10.81 -8.50 6.50
N LYS A 294 -10.71 -8.12 7.77
CA LYS A 294 -9.52 -7.42 8.28
C LYS A 294 -8.25 -8.26 8.17
N ARG A 295 -8.31 -9.55 8.52
CA ARG A 295 -7.17 -10.47 8.33
C ARG A 295 -6.79 -10.60 6.86
N ASN A 296 -7.78 -10.81 6.00
CA ASN A 296 -7.57 -10.91 4.56
C ASN A 296 -6.85 -9.68 4.02
N ILE A 297 -7.40 -8.50 4.26
CA ILE A 297 -6.89 -7.23 3.72
C ILE A 297 -5.50 -6.91 4.30
N LEU A 298 -5.32 -7.05 5.63
CA LEU A 298 -4.08 -6.63 6.30
C LEU A 298 -2.89 -7.57 6.04
N GLY A 299 -3.13 -8.85 5.68
CA GLY A 299 -1.98 -9.75 5.52
C GLY A 299 -2.22 -11.01 4.70
N GLU A 300 -3.32 -11.76 4.91
CA GLU A 300 -3.51 -13.08 4.33
C GLU A 300 -3.55 -13.04 2.79
N ASN A 301 -4.17 -12.02 2.20
CA ASN A 301 -4.20 -11.86 0.73
C ASN A 301 -2.80 -11.61 0.17
N ALA A 302 -2.05 -10.70 0.79
CA ALA A 302 -0.68 -10.42 0.40
C ALA A 302 0.21 -11.65 0.54
N ARG A 303 0.03 -12.43 1.62
CA ARG A 303 0.75 -13.69 1.84
C ARG A 303 0.51 -14.69 0.71
N ARG A 304 -0.77 -14.87 0.31
CA ARG A 304 -1.13 -15.73 -0.83
C ARG A 304 -0.58 -15.20 -2.15
N LEU A 305 -0.78 -13.91 -2.44
CA LEU A 305 -0.34 -13.27 -3.68
C LEU A 305 1.18 -13.36 -3.86
N LEU A 306 1.93 -13.12 -2.79
CA LEU A 306 3.39 -13.07 -2.80
C LEU A 306 4.04 -14.42 -2.50
N LYS A 307 3.25 -15.46 -2.24
CA LYS A 307 3.74 -16.82 -1.87
C LYS A 307 4.74 -16.76 -0.70
N ILE A 308 4.38 -16.02 0.34
CA ILE A 308 5.18 -15.92 1.56
C ILE A 308 4.80 -17.11 2.46
N ALA A 309 5.79 -17.90 2.88
CA ALA A 309 5.57 -18.99 3.84
C ALA A 309 5.06 -18.46 5.19
N ASN A 310 4.29 -19.29 5.89
CA ASN A 310 3.82 -18.99 7.26
C ASN A 310 4.96 -19.01 8.25
#